data_3db26815e0481c4304d024d2f0d1cbf3
#
_entry.id   3db26815e0481c4304d024d2f0d1cbf3
#
_cell.length_a   1.000
_cell.length_b   1.000
_cell.length_c   1.000
_cell.angle_alpha   90.00
_cell.angle_beta   90.00
_cell.angle_gamma   90.00
#
_symmetry.space_group_name_H-M   'P 1'
#
loop_
_entity.id
_entity.type
_entity.pdbx_description
1 polymer ?
#
loop_
_entity_poly.entity_id
_entity_poly.type
_entity_poly.pdbx_seq_one_letter_code
_entity_poly.pdbx_strand_id
1 'polypeptide(L)'
;MKRKTMVPVAIVLLVLLDQLVKWYVVKNIPLGVVKSFVPHVVSLTYLQNTGAAFSLLENQQWFFTLITLVVMVGAFYYLYKHLKGSLWMVMGLTLVIAGGLGNFIDRLRQGFVVDMFHLDFMNFAIFNVADSYLTVGVFLLLILMLKEETHGN
;
A
#
# COMPACT_ATOMS: atom_id res chain seq x y z
N MET A 1 -20.41 14.12 -11.20
CA MET A 1 -21.07 12.89 -10.70
C MET A 1 -20.18 11.66 -10.80
N LYS A 2 -19.55 11.37 -11.93
CA LYS A 2 -18.77 10.12 -12.15
C LYS A 2 -17.66 9.86 -11.14
N ARG A 3 -16.83 10.85 -10.78
CA ARG A 3 -15.69 10.63 -9.83
C ARG A 3 -16.14 10.26 -8.42
N LYS A 4 -17.26 10.80 -7.93
CA LYS A 4 -17.80 10.49 -6.59
C LYS A 4 -18.17 9.01 -6.42
N THR A 5 -18.50 8.32 -7.51
CA THR A 5 -18.82 6.90 -7.51
C THR A 5 -17.61 6.05 -7.91
N MET A 6 -16.83 6.50 -8.92
CA MET A 6 -15.70 5.73 -9.44
C MET A 6 -14.56 5.58 -8.41
N VAL A 7 -14.27 6.63 -7.63
CA VAL A 7 -13.16 6.60 -6.66
C VAL A 7 -13.41 5.59 -5.52
N PRO A 8 -14.55 5.58 -4.83
CA PRO A 8 -14.84 4.54 -3.83
C PRO A 8 -14.81 3.13 -4.41
N VAL A 9 -15.36 2.93 -5.61
CA VAL A 9 -15.33 1.63 -6.29
C VAL A 9 -13.88 1.21 -6.58
N ALA A 10 -13.04 2.13 -7.08
CA ALA A 10 -11.63 1.85 -7.33
C ALA A 10 -10.89 1.47 -6.03
N ILE A 11 -11.10 2.20 -4.92
CA ILE A 11 -10.52 1.86 -3.62
C ILE A 11 -10.92 0.44 -3.21
N VAL A 12 -12.21 0.10 -3.29
CA VAL A 12 -12.70 -1.23 -2.93
C VAL A 12 -12.04 -2.32 -3.79
N LEU A 13 -11.96 -2.12 -5.11
CA LEU A 13 -11.35 -3.09 -6.03
C LEU A 13 -9.85 -3.28 -5.75
N LEU A 14 -9.12 -2.20 -5.49
CA LEU A 14 -7.69 -2.26 -5.16
C LEU A 14 -7.45 -2.99 -3.82
N VAL A 15 -8.25 -2.69 -2.80
CA VAL A 15 -8.18 -3.40 -1.50
C VAL A 15 -8.53 -4.88 -1.67
N LEU A 16 -9.57 -5.20 -2.44
CA LEU A 16 -9.92 -6.59 -2.73
C LEU A 16 -8.79 -7.33 -3.43
N LEU A 17 -8.13 -6.70 -4.41
CA LEU A 17 -7.00 -7.29 -5.10
C LEU A 17 -5.84 -7.57 -4.14
N ASP A 18 -5.47 -6.62 -3.29
CA ASP A 18 -4.45 -6.81 -2.25
C ASP A 18 -4.79 -7.99 -1.33
N GLN A 19 -6.00 -8.02 -0.80
CA GLN A 19 -6.44 -9.07 0.13
C GLN A 19 -6.54 -10.46 -0.55
N LEU A 20 -6.92 -10.51 -1.82
CA LEU A 20 -6.95 -11.77 -2.60
C LEU A 20 -5.54 -12.31 -2.82
N VAL A 21 -4.58 -11.44 -3.17
CA VAL A 21 -3.19 -11.86 -3.34
C VAL A 21 -2.60 -12.35 -2.00
N LYS A 22 -2.83 -11.64 -0.92
CA LYS A 22 -2.42 -12.05 0.44
C LYS A 22 -3.02 -13.39 0.84
N TRP A 23 -4.32 -13.57 0.62
CA TRP A 23 -5.00 -14.85 0.86
C TRP A 23 -4.40 -16.00 0.04
N TYR A 24 -4.13 -15.76 -1.25
CA TYR A 24 -3.51 -16.75 -2.12
C TYR A 24 -2.12 -17.17 -1.61
N VAL A 25 -1.30 -16.21 -1.20
CA VAL A 25 0.05 -16.45 -0.67
C VAL A 25 -0.01 -17.28 0.61
N VAL A 26 -0.83 -16.87 1.58
CA VAL A 26 -1.00 -17.60 2.85
C VAL A 26 -1.47 -19.04 2.62
N LYS A 27 -2.33 -19.27 1.64
CA LYS A 27 -2.86 -20.59 1.34
C LYS A 27 -1.86 -21.52 0.62
N ASN A 28 -0.98 -20.96 -0.22
CA ASN A 28 -0.19 -21.77 -1.17
C ASN A 28 1.32 -21.76 -0.91
N ILE A 29 1.80 -20.87 -0.03
CA ILE A 29 3.23 -20.74 0.29
C ILE A 29 3.39 -20.93 1.80
N PRO A 30 4.15 -21.95 2.25
CA PRO A 30 4.46 -22.08 3.67
C PRO A 30 5.25 -20.89 4.20
N LEU A 31 5.08 -20.56 5.48
CA LEU A 31 5.75 -19.44 6.14
C LEU A 31 7.28 -19.54 5.97
N GLY A 32 7.90 -18.47 5.50
CA GLY A 32 9.35 -18.36 5.29
C GLY A 32 9.90 -19.10 4.06
N VAL A 33 9.07 -19.83 3.33
CA VAL A 33 9.51 -20.52 2.10
C VAL A 33 9.54 -19.51 0.95
N VAL A 34 10.66 -19.51 0.20
CA VAL A 34 10.85 -18.69 -1.00
C VAL A 34 10.61 -19.53 -2.24
N LYS A 35 9.75 -19.07 -3.15
CA LYS A 35 9.45 -19.71 -4.44
C LYS A 35 9.76 -18.73 -5.57
N SER A 36 10.62 -19.12 -6.51
CA SER A 36 10.88 -18.30 -7.70
C SER A 36 9.59 -18.06 -8.49
N PHE A 37 9.32 -16.80 -8.83
CA PHE A 37 8.18 -16.40 -9.65
C PHE A 37 8.64 -15.87 -11.02
N VAL A 38 9.55 -14.91 -11.02
CA VAL A 38 10.26 -14.47 -12.22
C VAL A 38 11.74 -14.70 -11.95
N PRO A 39 12.39 -15.71 -12.58
CA PRO A 39 13.77 -16.10 -12.26
C PRO A 39 14.73 -14.92 -12.24
N HIS A 40 15.54 -14.81 -11.19
CA HIS A 40 16.52 -13.75 -10.93
C HIS A 40 15.97 -12.32 -10.78
N VAL A 41 14.64 -12.15 -10.76
CA VAL A 41 13.99 -10.83 -10.64
C VAL A 41 13.13 -10.78 -9.39
N VAL A 42 12.15 -11.67 -9.27
CA VAL A 42 11.19 -11.68 -8.16
C VAL A 42 10.88 -13.09 -7.72
N SER A 43 11.00 -13.34 -6.44
CA SER A 43 10.48 -14.53 -5.78
C SER A 43 9.27 -14.19 -4.91
N LEU A 44 8.42 -15.17 -4.69
CA LEU A 44 7.30 -15.06 -3.74
C LEU A 44 7.64 -15.79 -2.45
N THR A 45 7.31 -15.16 -1.35
CA THR A 45 7.43 -15.76 -0.01
C THR A 45 6.20 -15.44 0.82
N TYR A 46 6.01 -16.12 1.93
CA TYR A 46 5.04 -15.72 2.95
C TYR A 46 5.82 -15.23 4.18
N LEU A 47 5.75 -13.93 4.43
CA LEU A 47 6.34 -13.29 5.62
C LEU A 47 5.24 -12.64 6.44
N GLN A 48 5.31 -12.80 7.78
CA GLN A 48 4.47 -12.09 8.75
C GLN A 48 5.24 -10.87 9.28
N ASN A 49 4.90 -9.69 8.77
CA ASN A 49 5.56 -8.45 9.14
C ASN A 49 4.88 -7.83 10.37
N THR A 50 5.56 -7.87 11.52
CA THR A 50 5.09 -7.29 12.80
C THR A 50 5.61 -5.87 13.05
N GLY A 51 6.34 -5.27 12.10
CA GLY A 51 6.95 -3.95 12.22
C GLY A 51 6.71 -3.07 11.00
N ALA A 52 7.69 -2.21 10.72
CA ALA A 52 7.84 -1.51 9.45
C ALA A 52 8.82 -2.25 8.54
N ALA A 53 9.17 -1.62 7.38
CA ALA A 53 10.22 -2.10 6.52
C ALA A 53 11.51 -2.35 7.32
N PHE A 54 12.26 -3.40 6.96
CA PHE A 54 13.51 -3.80 7.62
C PHE A 54 13.39 -4.13 9.12
N SER A 55 12.22 -4.65 9.57
CA SER A 55 11.95 -5.04 10.96
C SER A 55 12.12 -3.89 11.97
N LEU A 56 12.00 -2.64 11.53
CA LEU A 56 12.02 -1.50 12.45
C LEU A 56 10.77 -1.50 13.33
N LEU A 57 10.95 -1.24 14.63
CA LEU A 57 9.89 -1.18 15.64
C LEU A 57 9.03 -2.47 15.65
N GLU A 58 9.67 -3.64 15.64
CA GLU A 58 8.98 -4.92 15.79
C GLU A 58 8.05 -4.92 17.00
N ASN A 59 6.89 -5.58 16.85
CA ASN A 59 5.86 -5.67 17.89
C ASN A 59 5.18 -4.34 18.28
N GLN A 60 5.41 -3.25 17.55
CA GLN A 60 4.73 -1.97 17.75
C GLN A 60 3.51 -1.81 16.82
N GLN A 61 2.72 -2.86 16.63
CA GLN A 61 1.58 -2.88 15.70
C GLN A 61 0.55 -1.77 15.98
N TRP A 62 0.27 -1.48 17.26
CA TRP A 62 -0.65 -0.42 17.66
C TRP A 62 -0.18 0.96 17.15
N PHE A 63 1.13 1.21 17.18
CA PHE A 63 1.73 2.46 16.71
C PHE A 63 1.55 2.63 15.19
N PHE A 64 1.86 1.58 14.40
CA PHE A 64 1.65 1.60 12.95
C PHE A 64 0.17 1.69 12.59
N THR A 65 -0.70 1.03 13.35
CA THR A 65 -2.14 1.09 13.17
C THR A 65 -2.66 2.51 13.39
N LEU A 66 -2.19 3.18 14.46
CA LEU A 66 -2.57 4.56 14.78
C LEU A 66 -2.07 5.54 13.71
N ILE A 67 -0.80 5.46 13.32
CA ILE A 67 -0.23 6.32 12.27
C ILE A 67 -1.00 6.12 10.95
N THR A 68 -1.23 4.87 10.55
CA THR A 68 -1.99 4.57 9.34
C THR A 68 -3.39 5.19 9.41
N LEU A 69 -4.06 5.09 10.54
CA LEU A 69 -5.39 5.68 10.73
C LEU A 69 -5.36 7.21 10.57
N VAL A 70 -4.39 7.89 11.20
CA VAL A 70 -4.25 9.35 11.10
C VAL A 70 -3.98 9.78 9.66
N VAL A 71 -3.04 9.13 8.99
CA VAL A 71 -2.70 9.40 7.58
C VAL A 71 -3.91 9.17 6.68
N MET A 72 -4.64 8.08 6.89
CA MET A 72 -5.84 7.76 6.11
C MET A 72 -6.96 8.79 6.30
N VAL A 73 -7.24 9.21 7.55
CA VAL A 73 -8.24 10.26 7.82
C VAL A 73 -7.85 11.55 7.08
N GLY A 74 -6.58 11.95 7.13
CA GLY A 74 -6.07 13.08 6.38
C GLY A 74 -6.23 12.93 4.86
N ALA A 75 -5.85 11.77 4.33
CA ALA A 75 -5.96 11.46 2.90
C ALA A 75 -7.42 11.44 2.42
N PHE A 76 -8.33 10.84 3.17
CA PHE A 76 -9.77 10.85 2.88
C PHE A 76 -10.35 12.27 2.88
N TYR A 77 -10.02 13.08 3.91
CA TYR A 77 -10.46 14.47 3.99
C TYR A 77 -9.96 15.28 2.80
N TYR A 78 -8.68 15.14 2.46
CA TYR A 78 -8.06 15.85 1.35
C TYR A 78 -8.66 15.40 0.01
N LEU A 79 -8.86 14.09 -0.20
CA LEU A 79 -9.51 13.54 -1.38
C LEU A 79 -10.94 14.07 -1.54
N TYR A 80 -11.71 14.10 -0.46
CA TYR A 80 -13.08 14.62 -0.47
C TYR A 80 -13.14 16.09 -0.93
N LYS A 81 -12.24 16.92 -0.42
CA LYS A 81 -12.11 18.33 -0.80
C LYS A 81 -11.69 18.52 -2.26
N HIS A 82 -10.84 17.66 -2.79
CA HIS A 82 -10.20 17.80 -4.10
C HIS A 82 -10.68 16.79 -5.15
N LEU A 83 -11.84 16.18 -4.99
CA LEU A 83 -12.41 15.24 -5.96
C LEU A 83 -12.56 15.80 -7.38
N LYS A 84 -12.70 17.13 -7.51
CA LYS A 84 -12.78 17.83 -8.79
C LYS A 84 -11.42 18.32 -9.31
N GLY A 85 -10.36 18.13 -8.55
CA GLY A 85 -8.99 18.55 -8.86
C GLY A 85 -8.34 17.72 -9.97
N SER A 86 -7.01 17.79 -10.04
CA SER A 86 -6.21 17.02 -11.00
C SER A 86 -6.54 15.53 -10.92
N LEU A 87 -6.62 14.87 -12.10
CA LEU A 87 -6.83 13.41 -12.15
C LEU A 87 -5.67 12.67 -11.45
N TRP A 88 -4.45 13.13 -11.65
CA TRP A 88 -3.26 12.54 -11.04
C TRP A 88 -3.27 12.63 -9.52
N MET A 89 -3.72 13.76 -8.96
CA MET A 89 -3.90 13.93 -7.51
C MET A 89 -4.94 12.95 -6.97
N VAL A 90 -6.09 12.85 -7.63
CA VAL A 90 -7.15 11.90 -7.22
C VAL A 90 -6.66 10.47 -7.30
N MET A 91 -5.90 10.10 -8.35
CA MET A 91 -5.30 8.76 -8.48
C MET A 91 -4.27 8.49 -7.38
N GLY A 92 -3.35 9.43 -7.12
CA GLY A 92 -2.35 9.29 -6.06
C GLY A 92 -2.99 9.07 -4.69
N LEU A 93 -3.99 9.89 -4.33
CA LEU A 93 -4.73 9.75 -3.07
C LEU A 93 -5.52 8.44 -3.01
N THR A 94 -6.12 8.00 -4.13
CA THR A 94 -6.83 6.73 -4.23
C THR A 94 -5.91 5.55 -3.93
N LEU A 95 -4.69 5.55 -4.50
CA LEU A 95 -3.68 4.53 -4.25
C LEU A 95 -3.18 4.54 -2.80
N VAL A 96 -2.89 5.72 -2.25
CA VAL A 96 -2.47 5.85 -0.83
C VAL A 96 -3.54 5.32 0.11
N ILE A 97 -4.80 5.65 -0.13
CA ILE A 97 -5.92 5.17 0.69
C ILE A 97 -6.09 3.65 0.54
N ALA A 98 -6.06 3.13 -0.67
CA ALA A 98 -6.20 1.68 -0.89
C ALA A 98 -5.06 0.88 -0.24
N GLY A 99 -3.81 1.34 -0.38
CA GLY A 99 -2.66 0.70 0.24
C GLY A 99 -2.69 0.80 1.78
N GLY A 100 -3.05 1.97 2.31
CA GLY A 100 -3.24 2.14 3.75
C GLY A 100 -4.32 1.20 4.31
N LEU A 101 -5.47 1.10 3.64
CA LEU A 101 -6.57 0.19 4.02
C LEU A 101 -6.15 -1.29 3.97
N GLY A 102 -5.44 -1.72 2.92
CA GLY A 102 -4.99 -3.10 2.77
C GLY A 102 -4.14 -3.55 3.95
N ASN A 103 -3.13 -2.78 4.32
CA ASN A 103 -2.27 -3.08 5.47
C ASN A 103 -2.95 -2.84 6.83
N PHE A 104 -3.90 -1.91 6.91
CA PHE A 104 -4.69 -1.68 8.11
C PHE A 104 -5.61 -2.87 8.43
N ILE A 105 -6.28 -3.43 7.41
CA ILE A 105 -7.12 -4.63 7.56
C ILE A 105 -6.32 -5.80 8.14
N ASP A 106 -5.12 -6.04 7.60
CA ASP A 106 -4.25 -7.11 8.10
C ASP A 106 -3.91 -6.93 9.57
N ARG A 107 -3.48 -5.73 9.97
CA ARG A 107 -3.12 -5.42 11.35
C ARG A 107 -4.29 -5.60 12.31
N LEU A 108 -5.49 -5.18 11.93
CA LEU A 108 -6.68 -5.34 12.77
C LEU A 108 -7.12 -6.81 12.89
N ARG A 109 -6.97 -7.61 11.82
CA ARG A 109 -7.42 -9.01 11.83
C ARG A 109 -6.48 -9.96 12.54
N GLN A 110 -5.18 -9.79 12.36
CA GLN A 110 -4.19 -10.80 12.71
C GLN A 110 -2.95 -10.26 13.42
N GLY A 111 -2.82 -8.93 13.58
CA GLY A 111 -1.71 -8.30 14.29
C GLY A 111 -0.40 -8.26 13.50
N PHE A 112 -0.40 -8.62 12.22
CA PHE A 112 0.75 -8.51 11.32
C PHE A 112 0.27 -8.24 9.89
N VAL A 113 1.18 -7.78 9.04
CA VAL A 113 0.93 -7.61 7.60
C VAL A 113 1.52 -8.80 6.86
N VAL A 114 0.80 -9.30 5.84
CA VAL A 114 1.30 -10.36 4.95
C VAL A 114 2.13 -9.71 3.85
N ASP A 115 3.43 -10.01 3.82
CA ASP A 115 4.37 -9.59 2.78
C ASP A 115 4.79 -10.78 1.90
N MET A 116 5.05 -10.52 0.60
CA MET A 116 5.30 -11.61 -0.33
C MET A 116 6.33 -11.36 -1.41
N PHE A 117 6.56 -10.13 -1.87
CA PHE A 117 7.46 -9.85 -2.97
C PHE A 117 8.89 -9.67 -2.48
N HIS A 118 9.77 -10.60 -2.88
CA HIS A 118 11.21 -10.57 -2.65
C HIS A 118 11.92 -10.26 -3.96
N LEU A 119 12.74 -9.20 -3.98
CA LEU A 119 13.54 -8.85 -5.15
C LEU A 119 14.86 -9.63 -5.12
N ASP A 120 15.09 -10.50 -6.12
CA ASP A 120 16.23 -11.42 -6.12
C ASP A 120 17.56 -10.72 -6.48
N PHE A 121 17.51 -9.56 -7.12
CA PHE A 121 18.67 -8.84 -7.64
C PHE A 121 19.21 -7.75 -6.71
N MET A 122 18.50 -7.45 -5.59
CA MET A 122 18.89 -6.43 -4.64
C MET A 122 18.42 -6.76 -3.22
N ASN A 123 19.16 -6.28 -2.23
CA ASN A 123 18.74 -6.40 -0.84
C ASN A 123 17.68 -5.33 -0.52
N PHE A 124 16.42 -5.67 -0.70
CA PHE A 124 15.28 -4.82 -0.41
C PHE A 124 14.33 -5.53 0.56
N ALA A 125 13.60 -4.76 1.37
CA ALA A 125 12.59 -5.32 2.26
C ALA A 125 11.52 -6.04 1.46
N ILE A 126 11.06 -7.19 1.95
CA ILE A 126 9.92 -7.91 1.37
C ILE A 126 8.69 -7.02 1.54
N PHE A 127 7.88 -6.89 0.51
CA PHE A 127 6.73 -6.00 0.45
C PHE A 127 5.50 -6.68 -0.16
N ASN A 128 4.38 -5.98 -0.20
CA ASN A 128 3.10 -6.49 -0.69
C ASN A 128 2.46 -5.56 -1.73
N VAL A 129 1.26 -5.93 -2.18
CA VAL A 129 0.49 -5.13 -3.17
C VAL A 129 0.10 -3.77 -2.60
N ALA A 130 -0.33 -3.71 -1.34
CA ALA A 130 -0.69 -2.45 -0.67
C ALA A 130 0.50 -1.49 -0.57
N ASP A 131 1.72 -2.00 -0.29
CA ASP A 131 2.95 -1.19 -0.26
C ASP A 131 3.28 -0.62 -1.64
N SER A 132 3.05 -1.40 -2.70
CA SER A 132 3.19 -0.93 -4.08
C SER A 132 2.24 0.23 -4.38
N TYR A 133 0.98 0.14 -3.92
CA TYR A 133 0.03 1.24 -4.05
C TYR A 133 0.48 2.49 -3.29
N LEU A 134 0.92 2.33 -2.04
CA LEU A 134 1.45 3.43 -1.23
C LEU A 134 2.62 4.11 -1.93
N THR A 135 3.59 3.32 -2.40
CA THR A 135 4.79 3.83 -3.06
C THR A 135 4.43 4.63 -4.32
N VAL A 136 3.65 4.05 -5.23
CA VAL A 136 3.24 4.71 -6.47
C VAL A 136 2.39 5.94 -6.17
N GLY A 137 1.45 5.84 -5.22
CA GLY A 137 0.58 6.95 -4.82
C GLY A 137 1.36 8.14 -4.27
N VAL A 138 2.30 7.89 -3.36
CA VAL A 138 3.18 8.92 -2.78
C VAL A 138 4.06 9.56 -3.85
N PHE A 139 4.67 8.75 -4.74
CA PHE A 139 5.48 9.28 -5.86
C PHE A 139 4.68 10.20 -6.78
N LEU A 140 3.44 9.83 -7.13
CA LEU A 140 2.57 10.68 -7.94
C LEU A 140 2.28 12.02 -7.26
N LEU A 141 1.98 12.00 -5.96
CA LEU A 141 1.71 13.23 -5.19
C LEU A 141 2.95 14.11 -5.08
N LEU A 142 4.12 13.54 -4.84
CA LEU A 142 5.38 14.28 -4.76
C LEU A 142 5.72 14.96 -6.11
N ILE A 143 5.58 14.25 -7.23
CA ILE A 143 5.81 14.83 -8.56
C ILE A 143 4.87 16.00 -8.84
N LEU A 144 3.60 15.90 -8.41
CA LEU A 144 2.64 16.99 -8.57
C LEU A 144 3.02 18.22 -7.73
N MET A 145 3.39 18.02 -6.48
CA MET A 145 3.82 19.11 -5.59
C MET A 145 5.04 19.85 -6.16
N LEU A 146 6.05 19.11 -6.63
CA LEU A 146 7.23 19.70 -7.26
C LEU A 146 6.91 20.48 -8.53
N LYS A 147 5.93 20.02 -9.33
CA LYS A 147 5.49 20.75 -10.52
C LYS A 147 4.71 22.03 -10.19
N GLU A 148 3.91 22.03 -9.14
CA GLU A 148 3.18 23.22 -8.70
C GLU A 148 4.13 24.31 -8.19
N GLU A 149 5.17 23.94 -7.44
CA GLU A 149 6.21 24.87 -6.99
C GLU A 149 6.99 25.50 -8.15
N THR A 150 7.30 24.73 -9.20
CA THR A 150 8.05 25.22 -10.36
C THR A 150 7.23 26.10 -11.31
N HIS A 151 5.89 26.06 -11.26
CA HIS A 151 5.01 26.84 -12.12
C HIS A 151 4.27 27.96 -11.37
N GLY A 152 4.47 28.07 -10.07
CA GLY A 152 3.83 29.06 -9.19
C GLY A 152 4.67 30.34 -8.94
N ASN A 153 5.83 30.49 -9.60
CA ASN A 153 6.66 31.70 -9.60
C ASN A 153 6.54 32.47 -10.93
#